data_2fdbf0f0478c944efb4e6d6738bac283
#
_entry.id   2fdbf0f0478c944efb4e6d6738bac283
#
_cell.length_a   1.000
_cell.length_b   1.000
_cell.length_c   1.000
_cell.angle_alpha   90.00
_cell.angle_beta   90.00
_cell.angle_gamma   90.00
#
_symmetry.space_group_name_H-M   'P 1'
#
loop_
_entity.id
_entity.type
_entity.pdbx_description
1 polymer ?
#
loop_
_entity_poly.entity_id
_entity_poly.type
_entity_poly.pdbx_seq_one_letter_code
_entity_poly.pdbx_strand_id
1 'polypeptide(L)'
;MKLLRPLIFAVALAGAFFYFTTWRSNSQSGGFHPTNWLTHPAQVEITEAAPNESLDGEEQNNISVYRRNIPSVVNVTSRAMAFDFFYGLVPQEGQGSGFVIDKEGHILTNYHVIADARQVEVTMHNRKKYKATVVGTDQPHDLAVIQIKASDLVPAVLGDSRNLQVGQKVYAIGNPFGLAGTMTRGIVSSIRPVREPNGAMIEEAIQTDAAINPGNSGGPLMNWHGEVIGINTMILSSVGQNAGIGFAIPINTAKAVLNDLMTLGRVRRPTLGVSTIVISPELADELGLPVDSGLLIIQVTPGGSADQAGLHAGNQRAYLGNTAITLGGDLIVAIDDQKVGDEEDLAQMMNNHRAGDTVKITIYRNKKKMDVSVSLGEARQQV
;
A
#
# COMPACT_ATOMS: atom_id res chain seq x y z
N MET A 1 34.12 46.80 -64.13
CA MET A 1 35.35 46.23 -63.53
C MET A 1 35.38 46.14 -62.01
N LYS A 2 34.40 46.61 -61.25
CA LYS A 2 34.45 46.58 -59.75
C LYS A 2 33.96 45.29 -59.12
N LEU A 3 33.22 44.43 -59.80
CA LEU A 3 32.65 43.17 -59.28
C LEU A 3 33.54 41.94 -59.49
N LEU A 4 34.60 42.04 -60.33
CA LEU A 4 35.48 40.92 -60.63
C LEU A 4 36.57 40.67 -59.55
N ARG A 5 36.92 41.70 -58.78
CA ARG A 5 37.96 41.61 -57.74
C ARG A 5 37.61 40.67 -56.58
N PRO A 6 36.38 40.71 -55.99
CA PRO A 6 36.04 39.81 -54.90
C PRO A 6 35.93 38.35 -55.35
N LEU A 7 35.55 38.09 -56.63
CA LEU A 7 35.49 36.74 -57.18
C LEU A 7 36.86 36.13 -57.34
N ILE A 8 37.82 36.88 -57.85
CA ILE A 8 39.22 36.46 -58.00
C ILE A 8 39.84 36.16 -56.62
N PHE A 9 39.51 36.99 -55.60
CA PHE A 9 40.02 36.80 -54.27
C PHE A 9 39.43 35.55 -53.61
N ALA A 10 38.15 35.25 -53.81
CA ALA A 10 37.49 34.07 -53.32
C ALA A 10 38.06 32.77 -53.99
N VAL A 11 38.30 32.82 -55.28
CA VAL A 11 38.93 31.67 -56.01
C VAL A 11 40.39 31.47 -55.55
N ALA A 12 41.14 32.55 -55.33
CA ALA A 12 42.52 32.46 -54.84
C ALA A 12 42.57 31.90 -53.40
N LEU A 13 41.64 32.32 -52.52
CA LEU A 13 41.50 31.76 -51.15
C LEU A 13 41.11 30.28 -51.16
N ALA A 14 40.17 29.89 -52.01
CA ALA A 14 39.76 28.51 -52.17
C ALA A 14 40.91 27.64 -52.71
N GLY A 15 41.67 28.15 -53.69
CA GLY A 15 42.87 27.49 -54.24
C GLY A 15 44.00 27.37 -53.21
N ALA A 16 44.26 28.43 -52.43
CA ALA A 16 45.21 28.40 -51.32
C ALA A 16 44.83 27.41 -50.22
N PHE A 17 43.57 27.38 -49.89
CA PHE A 17 43.01 26.39 -48.91
C PHE A 17 43.15 24.98 -49.41
N PHE A 18 42.82 24.73 -50.68
CA PHE A 18 42.98 23.42 -51.31
C PHE A 18 44.45 23.03 -51.42
N TYR A 19 45.32 23.93 -51.78
CA TYR A 19 46.79 23.72 -51.84
C TYR A 19 47.34 23.42 -50.42
N PHE A 20 46.94 24.16 -49.42
CA PHE A 20 47.41 23.99 -48.05
C PHE A 20 46.93 22.67 -47.44
N THR A 21 45.71 22.29 -47.72
CA THR A 21 45.16 20.99 -47.25
C THR A 21 45.80 19.81 -47.97
N THR A 22 46.06 19.89 -49.28
CA THR A 22 46.74 18.84 -50.04
C THR A 22 48.24 18.76 -49.75
N TRP A 23 48.94 19.91 -49.53
CA TRP A 23 50.38 19.92 -49.19
C TRP A 23 50.58 19.39 -47.74
N ARG A 24 49.73 19.68 -46.83
CA ARG A 24 49.82 19.18 -45.44
C ARG A 24 49.47 17.68 -45.34
N SER A 25 48.69 17.15 -46.26
CA SER A 25 48.37 15.72 -46.31
C SER A 25 49.49 14.87 -46.91
N ASN A 26 50.37 15.50 -47.65
CA ASN A 26 51.47 14.77 -48.30
C ASN A 26 52.73 14.66 -47.43
N SER A 27 52.76 15.31 -46.25
CA SER A 27 53.94 15.32 -45.37
C SER A 27 53.82 14.37 -44.18
N GLN A 28 52.69 13.66 -44.02
CA GLN A 28 52.55 12.54 -43.06
C GLN A 28 51.79 11.42 -43.79
N SER A 29 52.33 10.23 -43.76
CA SER A 29 51.77 8.99 -44.34
C SER A 29 50.40 8.62 -43.72
N GLY A 30 49.39 9.29 -44.18
CA GLY A 30 47.99 9.17 -43.76
C GLY A 30 47.14 10.09 -44.60
N GLY A 31 47.17 9.91 -45.96
CA GLY A 31 46.48 10.80 -46.90
C GLY A 31 44.99 10.83 -46.64
N PHE A 32 44.45 12.04 -46.34
CA PHE A 32 43.02 12.29 -46.42
C PHE A 32 42.59 12.20 -47.89
N HIS A 33 42.04 11.03 -48.27
CA HIS A 33 41.40 10.85 -49.57
C HIS A 33 39.94 11.27 -49.46
N PRO A 34 39.52 12.43 -49.96
CA PRO A 34 38.14 12.91 -49.83
C PRO A 34 37.11 12.02 -50.55
N THR A 35 37.54 11.08 -51.32
CA THR A 35 36.66 10.10 -52.01
C THR A 35 36.40 8.84 -51.19
N ASN A 36 37.19 8.54 -50.15
CA ASN A 36 37.02 7.31 -49.38
C ASN A 36 35.79 7.30 -48.45
N TRP A 37 35.26 8.47 -48.10
CA TRP A 37 34.06 8.52 -47.29
C TRP A 37 32.76 8.33 -48.10
N LEU A 38 32.83 8.48 -49.43
CA LEU A 38 31.70 8.28 -50.34
C LEU A 38 31.57 6.83 -50.84
N THR A 39 32.62 6.01 -50.70
CA THR A 39 32.67 4.68 -51.33
C THR A 39 32.68 3.51 -50.35
N HIS A 40 32.89 3.75 -49.09
CA HIS A 40 32.79 2.71 -48.07
C HIS A 40 31.83 3.20 -46.96
N PRO A 41 30.61 2.68 -46.88
CA PRO A 41 29.84 2.84 -45.66
C PRO A 41 30.70 2.31 -44.50
N ALA A 42 30.94 3.12 -43.48
CA ALA A 42 31.61 2.65 -42.30
C ALA A 42 30.83 1.41 -41.82
N GLN A 43 31.44 0.25 -41.95
CA GLN A 43 30.89 -0.95 -41.33
C GLN A 43 31.02 -0.74 -39.85
N VAL A 44 29.85 -0.47 -39.18
CA VAL A 44 29.78 -0.48 -37.72
C VAL A 44 30.00 -1.94 -37.33
N GLU A 45 31.15 -2.24 -36.77
CA GLU A 45 31.46 -3.55 -36.21
C GLU A 45 30.69 -3.64 -34.89
N ILE A 46 29.55 -4.30 -34.93
CA ILE A 46 28.73 -4.56 -33.72
C ILE A 46 29.38 -5.76 -33.05
N THR A 47 29.91 -5.55 -31.84
CA THR A 47 30.34 -6.65 -30.98
C THR A 47 29.10 -7.28 -30.37
N GLU A 48 28.72 -8.44 -30.86
CA GLU A 48 27.64 -9.23 -30.29
C GLU A 48 28.15 -10.06 -29.11
N ALA A 49 27.35 -10.09 -28.02
CA ALA A 49 27.62 -10.98 -26.90
C ALA A 49 27.46 -12.44 -27.34
N ALA A 50 28.31 -13.34 -26.82
CA ALA A 50 28.14 -14.76 -27.07
C ALA A 50 26.74 -15.24 -26.65
N PRO A 51 26.03 -15.98 -27.52
CA PRO A 51 24.72 -16.52 -27.14
C PRO A 51 24.90 -17.57 -26.05
N ASN A 52 24.09 -17.41 -24.94
CA ASN A 52 23.91 -18.35 -23.85
C ASN A 52 24.99 -18.37 -22.75
N GLU A 53 24.87 -17.40 -21.82
CA GLU A 53 25.17 -17.72 -20.43
C GLU A 53 23.97 -18.50 -19.83
N SER A 54 24.27 -19.65 -19.20
CA SER A 54 23.24 -20.39 -18.47
C SER A 54 22.76 -19.54 -17.29
N LEU A 55 21.45 -19.33 -17.18
CA LEU A 55 20.84 -18.65 -16.04
C LEU A 55 21.29 -19.31 -14.74
N ASP A 56 21.64 -18.50 -13.75
CA ASP A 56 21.94 -19.00 -12.40
C ASP A 56 20.66 -19.48 -11.67
N GLY A 57 20.83 -20.14 -10.52
CA GLY A 57 19.69 -20.67 -9.77
C GLY A 57 18.75 -19.58 -9.23
N GLU A 58 19.26 -18.37 -9.00
CA GLU A 58 18.46 -17.23 -8.55
C GLU A 58 17.62 -16.67 -9.70
N GLU A 59 18.24 -16.49 -10.87
CA GLU A 59 17.54 -16.04 -12.07
C GLU A 59 16.43 -17.02 -12.47
N GLN A 60 16.73 -18.32 -12.44
CA GLN A 60 15.76 -19.39 -12.72
C GLN A 60 14.57 -19.31 -11.75
N ASN A 61 14.83 -19.08 -10.45
CA ASN A 61 13.74 -18.93 -9.46
C ASN A 61 12.93 -17.67 -9.71
N ASN A 62 13.57 -16.53 -9.97
CA ASN A 62 12.88 -15.26 -10.28
C ASN A 62 11.92 -15.44 -11.46
N ILE A 63 12.40 -16.06 -12.54
CA ILE A 63 11.59 -16.36 -13.72
C ILE A 63 10.44 -17.32 -13.38
N SER A 64 10.72 -18.37 -12.61
CA SER A 64 9.73 -19.37 -12.20
C SER A 64 8.60 -18.74 -11.35
N VAL A 65 8.96 -17.93 -10.33
CA VAL A 65 8.00 -17.22 -9.49
C VAL A 65 7.12 -16.29 -10.34
N TYR A 66 7.73 -15.49 -11.22
CA TYR A 66 6.98 -14.61 -12.11
C TYR A 66 6.00 -15.35 -12.99
N ARG A 67 6.49 -16.33 -13.77
CA ARG A 67 5.67 -17.08 -14.74
C ARG A 67 4.50 -17.80 -14.11
N ARG A 68 4.71 -18.39 -12.93
CA ARG A 68 3.68 -19.12 -12.21
C ARG A 68 2.59 -18.23 -11.64
N ASN A 69 2.95 -17.03 -11.19
CA ASN A 69 2.04 -16.16 -10.44
C ASN A 69 1.41 -15.03 -11.25
N ILE A 70 2.03 -14.59 -12.36
CA ILE A 70 1.46 -13.52 -13.17
C ILE A 70 0.03 -13.80 -13.68
N PRO A 71 -0.41 -15.04 -13.94
CA PRO A 71 -1.80 -15.31 -14.32
C PRO A 71 -2.82 -14.97 -13.23
N SER A 72 -2.41 -14.97 -11.96
CA SER A 72 -3.28 -14.59 -10.84
C SER A 72 -3.37 -13.09 -10.62
N VAL A 73 -2.39 -12.30 -11.12
CA VAL A 73 -2.30 -10.86 -10.88
C VAL A 73 -3.07 -10.08 -11.93
N VAL A 74 -3.88 -9.15 -11.46
CA VAL A 74 -4.79 -8.37 -12.29
C VAL A 74 -4.53 -6.88 -12.12
N ASN A 75 -4.88 -6.09 -13.16
CA ASN A 75 -5.05 -4.66 -13.02
C ASN A 75 -6.48 -4.36 -12.56
N VAL A 76 -6.61 -3.43 -11.63
CA VAL A 76 -7.90 -2.93 -11.12
C VAL A 76 -8.00 -1.45 -11.49
N THR A 77 -8.99 -1.09 -12.28
CA THR A 77 -9.31 0.30 -12.64
C THR A 77 -10.63 0.69 -12.00
N SER A 78 -10.62 1.76 -11.23
CA SER A 78 -11.81 2.35 -10.60
C SER A 78 -12.18 3.64 -11.31
N ARG A 79 -13.47 3.89 -11.50
CA ARG A 79 -14.01 5.14 -12.05
C ARG A 79 -14.92 5.78 -11.03
N ALA A 80 -14.53 6.96 -10.57
CA ALA A 80 -15.29 7.83 -9.69
C ALA A 80 -15.70 9.11 -10.41
N MET A 81 -16.54 9.92 -9.76
CA MET A 81 -16.83 11.29 -10.20
C MET A 81 -16.32 12.23 -9.11
N ALA A 82 -15.36 13.08 -9.44
CA ALA A 82 -14.87 14.13 -8.56
C ALA A 82 -15.52 15.46 -8.93
N PHE A 83 -15.71 16.34 -7.94
CA PHE A 83 -16.19 17.69 -8.19
C PHE A 83 -15.01 18.61 -8.44
N ASP A 84 -14.93 19.17 -9.65
CA ASP A 84 -14.00 20.24 -10.00
C ASP A 84 -14.74 21.58 -9.92
N PHE A 85 -14.11 22.59 -9.34
CA PHE A 85 -14.73 23.90 -9.12
C PHE A 85 -15.13 24.61 -10.42
N PHE A 86 -14.37 24.37 -11.50
CA PHE A 86 -14.62 25.03 -12.80
C PHE A 86 -15.46 24.18 -13.76
N TYR A 87 -15.30 22.83 -13.69
CA TYR A 87 -15.91 21.92 -14.66
C TYR A 87 -17.05 21.08 -14.07
N GLY A 88 -17.36 21.23 -12.76
CA GLY A 88 -18.38 20.44 -12.08
C GLY A 88 -17.94 18.99 -11.86
N LEU A 89 -18.84 18.02 -12.09
CA LEU A 89 -18.51 16.60 -11.92
C LEU A 89 -17.65 16.12 -13.08
N VAL A 90 -16.40 15.78 -12.82
CA VAL A 90 -15.42 15.23 -13.77
C VAL A 90 -15.12 13.77 -13.45
N PRO A 91 -14.97 12.90 -14.46
CA PRO A 91 -14.53 11.53 -14.24
C PRO A 91 -13.11 11.50 -13.69
N GLN A 92 -12.90 10.75 -12.62
CA GLN A 92 -11.59 10.45 -12.07
C GLN A 92 -11.34 8.94 -12.16
N GLU A 93 -10.20 8.53 -12.70
CA GLU A 93 -9.78 7.14 -12.77
C GLU A 93 -8.71 6.86 -11.71
N GLY A 94 -8.97 5.87 -10.86
CA GLY A 94 -7.99 5.26 -9.98
C GLY A 94 -7.46 3.97 -10.60
N GLN A 95 -6.23 3.61 -10.27
CA GLN A 95 -5.59 2.43 -10.80
C GLN A 95 -4.74 1.74 -9.73
N GLY A 96 -4.83 0.41 -9.70
CA GLY A 96 -4.03 -0.44 -8.86
C GLY A 96 -3.94 -1.86 -9.41
N SER A 97 -3.51 -2.76 -8.58
CA SER A 97 -3.46 -4.19 -8.84
C SER A 97 -4.37 -4.95 -7.88
N GLY A 98 -4.55 -6.22 -8.18
CA GLY A 98 -5.17 -7.21 -7.30
C GLY A 98 -4.66 -8.59 -7.66
N PHE A 99 -5.11 -9.60 -6.94
CA PHE A 99 -4.84 -10.98 -7.29
C PHE A 99 -6.03 -11.88 -6.99
N VAL A 100 -6.23 -12.84 -7.87
CA VAL A 100 -7.30 -13.84 -7.78
C VAL A 100 -7.01 -14.77 -6.60
N ILE A 101 -7.99 -14.98 -5.72
CA ILE A 101 -7.84 -15.83 -4.52
C ILE A 101 -8.57 -17.18 -4.63
N ASP A 102 -9.53 -17.30 -5.55
CA ASP A 102 -10.26 -18.56 -5.80
C ASP A 102 -10.72 -18.68 -7.26
N LYS A 103 -11.37 -19.79 -7.57
CA LYS A 103 -11.92 -20.08 -8.91
C LYS A 103 -13.28 -19.43 -9.17
N GLU A 104 -13.93 -18.93 -8.14
CA GLU A 104 -15.20 -18.21 -8.19
C GLU A 104 -15.01 -16.75 -8.63
N GLY A 105 -13.75 -16.33 -8.78
CA GLY A 105 -13.37 -15.01 -9.30
C GLY A 105 -13.26 -13.93 -8.26
N HIS A 106 -13.11 -14.28 -6.99
CA HIS A 106 -12.79 -13.31 -5.95
C HIS A 106 -11.35 -12.82 -6.11
N ILE A 107 -11.19 -11.52 -5.97
CA ILE A 107 -9.92 -10.82 -6.12
C ILE A 107 -9.72 -9.97 -4.87
N LEU A 108 -8.55 -10.12 -4.25
CA LEU A 108 -8.11 -9.29 -3.14
C LEU A 108 -7.33 -8.10 -3.68
N THR A 109 -7.61 -6.91 -3.14
CA THR A 109 -6.97 -5.64 -3.49
C THR A 109 -7.02 -4.69 -2.30
N ASN A 110 -6.47 -3.48 -2.42
CA ASN A 110 -6.62 -2.44 -1.40
C ASN A 110 -7.98 -1.73 -1.49
N TYR A 111 -8.49 -1.26 -0.34
CA TYR A 111 -9.70 -0.44 -0.28
C TYR A 111 -9.52 0.87 -1.05
N HIS A 112 -8.38 1.58 -0.85
CA HIS A 112 -8.13 2.86 -1.51
C HIS A 112 -8.11 2.77 -3.04
N VAL A 113 -7.83 1.58 -3.64
CA VAL A 113 -7.86 1.36 -5.09
C VAL A 113 -9.28 1.45 -5.64
N ILE A 114 -10.29 1.08 -4.83
CA ILE A 114 -11.70 1.07 -5.24
C ILE A 114 -12.57 2.07 -4.48
N ALA A 115 -11.98 2.86 -3.58
CA ALA A 115 -12.73 3.87 -2.81
C ALA A 115 -13.49 4.82 -3.74
N ASP A 116 -14.73 5.16 -3.37
CA ASP A 116 -15.63 6.05 -4.10
C ASP A 116 -15.93 5.64 -5.56
N ALA A 117 -15.53 4.44 -5.97
CA ALA A 117 -15.73 3.96 -7.33
C ALA A 117 -17.20 3.68 -7.63
N ARG A 118 -17.74 4.33 -8.67
CA ARG A 118 -19.05 3.96 -9.26
C ARG A 118 -18.96 2.71 -10.12
N GLN A 119 -17.80 2.45 -10.68
CA GLN A 119 -17.52 1.29 -11.52
C GLN A 119 -16.11 0.80 -11.30
N VAL A 120 -15.97 -0.53 -11.18
CA VAL A 120 -14.68 -1.22 -11.09
C VAL A 120 -14.53 -2.15 -12.29
N GLU A 121 -13.41 -2.05 -13.00
CA GLU A 121 -13.05 -2.91 -14.12
C GLU A 121 -11.76 -3.65 -13.78
N VAL A 122 -11.70 -4.94 -14.10
CA VAL A 122 -10.52 -5.79 -13.92
C VAL A 122 -9.99 -6.19 -15.28
N THR A 123 -8.69 -5.95 -15.50
CA THR A 123 -7.97 -6.43 -16.69
C THR A 123 -7.03 -7.56 -16.28
N MET A 124 -7.25 -8.75 -16.84
CA MET A 124 -6.41 -9.93 -16.63
C MET A 124 -5.07 -9.82 -17.39
N HIS A 125 -4.09 -10.67 -17.03
CA HIS A 125 -2.80 -10.73 -17.72
C HIS A 125 -2.93 -11.05 -19.24
N ASN A 126 -4.00 -11.75 -19.65
CA ASN A 126 -4.32 -12.03 -21.06
C ASN A 126 -5.06 -10.88 -21.75
N ARG A 127 -5.13 -9.69 -21.12
CA ARG A 127 -5.78 -8.44 -21.57
C ARG A 127 -7.32 -8.52 -21.67
N LYS A 128 -7.94 -9.61 -21.22
CA LYS A 128 -9.39 -9.67 -21.12
C LYS A 128 -9.86 -8.76 -19.97
N LYS A 129 -10.95 -8.02 -20.25
CA LYS A 129 -11.56 -7.07 -19.33
C LYS A 129 -12.87 -7.60 -18.79
N TYR A 130 -13.08 -7.40 -17.50
CA TYR A 130 -14.31 -7.82 -16.81
C TYR A 130 -14.81 -6.70 -15.93
N LYS A 131 -16.11 -6.51 -15.89
CA LYS A 131 -16.74 -5.66 -14.87
C LYS A 131 -16.68 -6.41 -13.54
N ALA A 132 -16.21 -5.74 -12.50
CA ALA A 132 -16.17 -6.30 -11.15
C ALA A 132 -17.32 -5.76 -10.30
N THR A 133 -17.75 -6.58 -9.33
CA THR A 133 -18.65 -6.19 -8.24
C THR A 133 -17.86 -6.17 -6.94
N VAL A 134 -18.10 -5.16 -6.09
CA VAL A 134 -17.53 -5.13 -4.75
C VAL A 134 -18.28 -6.15 -3.90
N VAL A 135 -17.55 -7.09 -3.31
CA VAL A 135 -18.08 -8.13 -2.41
C VAL A 135 -18.03 -7.65 -0.96
N GLY A 136 -16.91 -7.05 -0.53
CA GLY A 136 -16.77 -6.52 0.80
C GLY A 136 -15.56 -5.62 0.93
N THR A 137 -15.59 -4.74 1.94
CA THR A 137 -14.53 -3.77 2.22
C THR A 137 -14.18 -3.71 3.69
N ASP A 138 -12.91 -3.44 3.97
CA ASP A 138 -12.36 -3.18 5.28
C ASP A 138 -11.44 -1.96 5.20
N GLN A 139 -12.03 -0.78 5.33
CA GLN A 139 -11.31 0.49 5.26
C GLN A 139 -10.20 0.63 6.32
N PRO A 140 -10.40 0.26 7.59
CA PRO A 140 -9.36 0.36 8.61
C PRO A 140 -8.10 -0.45 8.36
N HIS A 141 -8.17 -1.56 7.61
CA HIS A 141 -7.00 -2.34 7.18
C HIS A 141 -6.66 -2.15 5.71
N ASP A 142 -7.31 -1.19 5.03
CA ASP A 142 -7.14 -0.93 3.59
C ASP A 142 -7.30 -2.18 2.71
N LEU A 143 -8.33 -3.00 2.98
CA LEU A 143 -8.61 -4.24 2.26
C LEU A 143 -9.94 -4.18 1.52
N ALA A 144 -10.00 -4.81 0.34
CA ALA A 144 -11.23 -5.00 -0.40
C ALA A 144 -11.23 -6.34 -1.14
N VAL A 145 -12.42 -6.95 -1.21
CA VAL A 145 -12.68 -8.12 -2.06
C VAL A 145 -13.65 -7.69 -3.15
N ILE A 146 -13.24 -7.90 -4.39
CA ILE A 146 -14.08 -7.71 -5.58
C ILE A 146 -14.25 -9.03 -6.31
N GLN A 147 -15.29 -9.17 -7.12
CA GLN A 147 -15.56 -10.40 -7.87
C GLN A 147 -15.78 -10.13 -9.35
N ILE A 148 -15.21 -10.99 -10.19
CA ILE A 148 -15.45 -11.04 -11.63
C ILE A 148 -16.08 -12.38 -12.02
N LYS A 149 -16.83 -12.38 -13.13
CA LYS A 149 -17.34 -13.61 -13.75
C LYS A 149 -16.43 -13.99 -14.90
N ALA A 150 -15.46 -14.86 -14.66
CA ALA A 150 -14.51 -15.35 -15.64
C ALA A 150 -14.28 -16.86 -15.48
N SER A 151 -13.91 -17.54 -16.58
CA SER A 151 -13.44 -18.91 -16.59
C SER A 151 -11.90 -18.96 -16.58
N ASP A 152 -11.35 -20.12 -16.30
CA ASP A 152 -9.92 -20.42 -16.40
C ASP A 152 -9.04 -19.53 -15.50
N LEU A 153 -9.57 -19.20 -14.32
CA LEU A 153 -8.85 -18.42 -13.33
C LEU A 153 -7.76 -19.28 -12.64
N VAL A 154 -6.62 -18.65 -12.40
CA VAL A 154 -5.50 -19.22 -11.66
C VAL A 154 -5.39 -18.48 -10.33
N PRO A 155 -5.83 -19.07 -9.22
CA PRO A 155 -5.70 -18.45 -7.91
C PRO A 155 -4.25 -18.38 -7.45
N ALA A 156 -3.89 -17.30 -6.75
CA ALA A 156 -2.62 -17.19 -6.05
C ALA A 156 -2.61 -18.11 -4.81
N VAL A 157 -1.44 -18.63 -4.48
CA VAL A 157 -1.26 -19.41 -3.26
C VAL A 157 -1.03 -18.46 -2.08
N LEU A 158 -1.93 -18.48 -1.10
CA LEU A 158 -1.80 -17.66 0.10
C LEU A 158 -0.85 -18.34 1.11
N GLY A 159 0.29 -17.70 1.37
CA GLY A 159 1.30 -18.14 2.34
C GLY A 159 0.94 -17.77 3.78
N ASP A 160 1.95 -17.64 4.63
CA ASP A 160 1.83 -17.29 6.06
C ASP A 160 2.79 -16.15 6.40
N SER A 161 2.29 -15.09 7.03
CA SER A 161 3.08 -13.92 7.40
C SER A 161 3.52 -13.87 8.88
N ARG A 162 3.18 -14.87 9.72
CA ARG A 162 3.48 -14.86 11.16
C ARG A 162 4.96 -14.95 11.53
N ASN A 163 5.75 -15.67 10.73
CA ASN A 163 7.13 -16.01 11.04
C ASN A 163 8.13 -15.40 10.04
N LEU A 164 7.78 -14.26 9.46
CA LEU A 164 8.67 -13.55 8.56
C LEU A 164 9.91 -13.04 9.30
N GLN A 165 11.06 -13.14 8.64
CA GLN A 165 12.33 -12.67 9.19
C GLN A 165 12.93 -11.59 8.30
N VAL A 166 13.53 -10.59 8.91
CA VAL A 166 14.30 -9.57 8.19
C VAL A 166 15.42 -10.25 7.40
N GLY A 167 15.57 -9.84 6.13
CA GLY A 167 16.52 -10.45 5.19
C GLY A 167 15.90 -11.52 4.28
N GLN A 168 14.67 -12.00 4.53
CA GLN A 168 14.00 -12.92 3.61
C GLN A 168 13.71 -12.25 2.27
N LYS A 169 13.99 -12.94 1.16
CA LYS A 169 13.71 -12.46 -0.20
C LYS A 169 12.21 -12.35 -0.46
N VAL A 170 11.82 -11.25 -1.09
CA VAL A 170 10.43 -10.99 -1.48
C VAL A 170 10.34 -10.48 -2.92
N TYR A 171 9.18 -10.71 -3.53
CA TYR A 171 8.82 -10.26 -4.86
C TYR A 171 7.51 -9.50 -4.80
N ALA A 172 7.51 -8.24 -5.18
CA ALA A 172 6.28 -7.47 -5.38
C ALA A 172 5.86 -7.59 -6.84
N ILE A 173 4.63 -8.04 -7.08
CA ILE A 173 4.09 -8.16 -8.44
C ILE A 173 2.90 -7.23 -8.56
N GLY A 174 2.85 -6.48 -9.66
CA GLY A 174 1.72 -5.66 -10.04
C GLY A 174 1.42 -5.76 -11.52
N ASN A 175 0.30 -5.22 -11.93
CA ASN A 175 -0.09 -5.13 -13.34
C ASN A 175 -0.52 -3.68 -13.68
N PRO A 176 0.39 -2.69 -13.53
CA PRO A 176 0.08 -1.33 -13.88
C PRO A 176 -0.33 -1.25 -15.37
N PHE A 177 -1.38 -0.49 -15.65
CA PHE A 177 -1.92 -0.26 -17.00
C PHE A 177 -2.50 -1.50 -17.71
N GLY A 178 -2.52 -2.69 -17.09
CA GLY A 178 -3.06 -3.91 -17.72
C GLY A 178 -2.31 -4.37 -18.99
N LEU A 179 -1.09 -3.86 -19.20
CA LEU A 179 -0.31 -4.15 -20.43
C LEU A 179 0.60 -5.37 -20.27
N ALA A 180 1.33 -5.44 -19.17
CA ALA A 180 2.18 -6.56 -18.78
C ALA A 180 2.43 -6.47 -17.27
N GLY A 181 2.54 -7.60 -16.60
CA GLY A 181 2.90 -7.63 -15.19
C GLY A 181 4.31 -7.09 -14.97
N THR A 182 4.48 -6.41 -13.86
CA THR A 182 5.78 -5.93 -13.39
C THR A 182 6.13 -6.67 -12.12
N MET A 183 7.36 -7.17 -12.03
CA MET A 183 7.89 -7.75 -10.80
C MET A 183 9.10 -6.95 -10.34
N THR A 184 9.10 -6.59 -9.07
CA THR A 184 10.27 -6.04 -8.37
C THR A 184 10.71 -7.00 -7.28
N ARG A 185 12.01 -6.97 -6.92
CA ARG A 185 12.61 -7.85 -5.95
C ARG A 185 13.26 -7.04 -4.84
N GLY A 186 13.19 -7.57 -3.64
CA GLY A 186 13.84 -7.03 -2.45
C GLY A 186 13.88 -8.04 -1.32
N ILE A 187 13.94 -7.53 -0.11
CA ILE A 187 13.90 -8.31 1.14
C ILE A 187 12.86 -7.75 2.10
N VAL A 188 12.49 -8.53 3.09
CA VAL A 188 11.83 -8.02 4.29
C VAL A 188 12.85 -7.15 5.04
N SER A 189 12.61 -5.85 5.10
CA SER A 189 13.52 -4.89 5.75
C SER A 189 13.20 -4.69 7.23
N SER A 190 11.91 -4.78 7.61
CA SER A 190 11.41 -4.65 8.98
C SER A 190 9.98 -5.18 9.07
N ILE A 191 9.50 -5.45 10.29
CA ILE A 191 8.08 -5.66 10.60
C ILE A 191 7.76 -4.70 11.73
N ARG A 192 6.80 -3.79 11.51
CA ARG A 192 6.48 -2.74 12.48
C ARG A 192 5.12 -2.12 12.21
N PRO A 193 4.49 -1.48 13.22
CA PRO A 193 3.26 -0.75 12.99
C PRO A 193 3.51 0.47 12.09
N VAL A 194 2.57 0.72 11.18
CA VAL A 194 2.59 1.88 10.28
C VAL A 194 1.18 2.43 10.14
N ARG A 195 1.05 3.75 10.24
CA ARG A 195 -0.20 4.47 9.95
C ARG A 195 -0.15 5.00 8.54
N GLU A 196 -1.16 4.67 7.75
CA GLU A 196 -1.32 5.18 6.40
C GLU A 196 -1.87 6.62 6.37
N PRO A 197 -1.63 7.38 5.30
CA PRO A 197 -2.17 8.74 5.14
C PRO A 197 -3.71 8.81 5.17
N ASN A 198 -4.39 7.72 4.78
CA ASN A 198 -5.85 7.58 4.83
C ASN A 198 -6.38 7.27 6.25
N GLY A 199 -5.48 7.15 7.25
CA GLY A 199 -5.78 6.86 8.64
C GLY A 199 -5.79 5.37 9.00
N ALA A 200 -5.66 4.46 8.02
CA ALA A 200 -5.56 3.03 8.28
C ALA A 200 -4.31 2.70 9.10
N MET A 201 -4.44 1.75 10.05
CA MET A 201 -3.33 1.27 10.88
C MET A 201 -3.00 -0.17 10.51
N ILE A 202 -1.76 -0.39 10.10
CA ILE A 202 -1.22 -1.73 9.81
C ILE A 202 -0.27 -2.08 10.96
N GLU A 203 -0.71 -2.94 11.88
CA GLU A 203 0.03 -3.24 13.12
C GLU A 203 1.37 -3.93 12.87
N GLU A 204 1.41 -4.89 11.96
CA GLU A 204 2.60 -5.67 11.61
C GLU A 204 3.00 -5.47 10.14
N ALA A 205 2.99 -4.21 9.67
CA ALA A 205 3.32 -3.90 8.29
C ALA A 205 4.67 -4.51 7.88
N ILE A 206 4.69 -5.20 6.75
CA ILE A 206 5.90 -5.75 6.16
C ILE A 206 6.60 -4.63 5.40
N GLN A 207 7.71 -4.13 5.93
CA GLN A 207 8.56 -3.19 5.22
C GLN A 207 9.47 -3.94 4.25
N THR A 208 9.63 -3.41 3.04
CA THR A 208 10.50 -3.97 2.00
C THR A 208 11.21 -2.87 1.21
N ASP A 209 12.40 -3.19 0.69
CA ASP A 209 13.14 -2.38 -0.29
C ASP A 209 12.79 -2.75 -1.75
N ALA A 210 11.96 -3.80 -1.96
CA ALA A 210 11.36 -4.04 -3.26
C ALA A 210 10.61 -2.78 -3.73
N ALA A 211 10.83 -2.35 -4.97
CA ALA A 211 10.22 -1.12 -5.46
C ALA A 211 8.70 -1.25 -5.54
N ILE A 212 7.99 -0.61 -4.60
CA ILE A 212 6.56 -0.40 -4.63
C ILE A 212 6.30 0.97 -5.25
N ASN A 213 5.45 1.03 -6.27
CA ASN A 213 5.10 2.26 -6.97
C ASN A 213 3.60 2.28 -7.27
N PRO A 214 3.01 3.43 -7.61
CA PRO A 214 1.63 3.49 -8.10
C PRO A 214 1.41 2.46 -9.21
N GLY A 215 0.38 1.62 -9.01
CA GLY A 215 0.06 0.48 -9.88
C GLY A 215 0.43 -0.90 -9.32
N ASN A 216 1.36 -1.00 -8.34
CA ASN A 216 1.58 -2.24 -7.59
C ASN A 216 0.66 -2.37 -6.37
N SER A 217 0.07 -1.26 -5.88
CA SER A 217 -0.85 -1.25 -4.74
C SER A 217 -2.02 -2.20 -4.98
N GLY A 218 -2.33 -3.04 -3.99
CA GLY A 218 -3.31 -4.12 -4.08
C GLY A 218 -2.76 -5.42 -4.69
N GLY A 219 -1.60 -5.39 -5.33
CA GLY A 219 -0.92 -6.57 -5.83
C GLY A 219 -0.23 -7.37 -4.72
N PRO A 220 0.15 -8.63 -4.99
CA PRO A 220 0.76 -9.49 -3.99
C PRO A 220 2.23 -9.15 -3.73
N LEU A 221 2.63 -9.21 -2.46
CA LEU A 221 4.01 -9.42 -2.03
C LEU A 221 4.19 -10.93 -1.78
N MET A 222 5.16 -11.53 -2.45
CA MET A 222 5.39 -12.98 -2.43
C MET A 222 6.73 -13.33 -1.79
N ASN A 223 6.81 -14.51 -1.20
CA ASN A 223 8.05 -15.10 -0.72
C ASN A 223 8.83 -15.78 -1.86
N TRP A 224 9.99 -16.36 -1.52
CA TRP A 224 10.84 -17.13 -2.44
C TRP A 224 10.13 -18.29 -3.15
N HIS A 225 9.11 -18.87 -2.54
CA HIS A 225 8.33 -19.96 -3.12
C HIS A 225 7.21 -19.47 -4.06
N GLY A 226 6.97 -18.15 -4.13
CA GLY A 226 5.86 -17.55 -4.87
C GLY A 226 4.53 -17.67 -4.14
N GLU A 227 4.54 -17.77 -2.83
CA GLU A 227 3.35 -17.72 -1.98
C GLU A 227 3.14 -16.27 -1.52
N VAL A 228 1.89 -15.81 -1.48
CA VAL A 228 1.54 -14.45 -1.07
C VAL A 228 1.70 -14.32 0.45
N ILE A 229 2.61 -13.46 0.89
CA ILE A 229 2.85 -13.15 2.30
C ILE A 229 2.32 -11.76 2.68
N GLY A 230 1.98 -10.93 1.71
CA GLY A 230 1.42 -9.60 1.95
C GLY A 230 0.72 -9.01 0.73
N ILE A 231 0.08 -7.87 0.94
CA ILE A 231 -0.60 -7.07 -0.09
C ILE A 231 0.12 -5.73 -0.14
N ASN A 232 0.74 -5.42 -1.29
CA ASN A 232 1.44 -4.14 -1.46
C ASN A 232 0.46 -2.98 -1.26
N THR A 233 0.82 -1.97 -0.47
CA THR A 233 -0.09 -0.87 -0.22
C THR A 233 0.54 0.49 -0.48
N MET A 234 1.53 0.92 0.29
CA MET A 234 2.04 2.28 0.20
C MET A 234 3.56 2.37 0.19
N ILE A 235 4.04 3.59 -0.10
CA ILE A 235 5.43 4.02 0.05
C ILE A 235 5.50 5.18 1.04
N LEU A 236 6.53 5.20 1.90
CA LEU A 236 6.91 6.42 2.60
C LEU A 236 7.85 7.22 1.70
N SER A 237 7.34 8.28 1.11
CA SER A 237 8.10 9.12 0.21
C SER A 237 7.61 10.56 0.26
N SER A 238 8.54 11.49 0.44
CA SER A 238 8.24 12.93 0.36
C SER A 238 8.01 13.43 -1.08
N VAL A 239 8.38 12.62 -2.08
CA VAL A 239 8.29 12.99 -3.51
C VAL A 239 7.33 12.07 -4.31
N GLY A 240 6.58 11.18 -3.63
CA GLY A 240 5.63 10.27 -4.28
C GLY A 240 6.24 9.15 -5.12
N GLN A 241 7.57 8.93 -5.03
CA GLN A 241 8.28 7.83 -5.68
C GLN A 241 8.97 6.96 -4.64
N ASN A 242 9.18 5.68 -4.96
CA ASN A 242 9.84 4.75 -4.05
C ASN A 242 11.28 5.21 -3.75
N ALA A 243 11.57 5.42 -2.47
CA ALA A 243 12.90 5.75 -1.95
C ALA A 243 13.57 4.53 -1.26
N GLY A 244 13.16 3.30 -1.60
CA GLY A 244 13.64 2.08 -0.95
C GLY A 244 12.86 1.71 0.32
N ILE A 245 11.69 2.33 0.54
CA ILE A 245 10.81 2.06 1.69
C ILE A 245 9.39 1.84 1.18
N GLY A 246 9.03 0.58 0.98
CA GLY A 246 7.67 0.15 0.66
C GLY A 246 7.07 -0.65 1.81
N PHE A 247 5.74 -0.71 1.86
CA PHE A 247 5.00 -1.47 2.86
C PHE A 247 3.97 -2.39 2.23
N ALA A 248 3.72 -3.50 2.90
CA ALA A 248 2.64 -4.42 2.55
C ALA A 248 1.86 -4.81 3.80
N ILE A 249 0.55 -4.99 3.63
CA ILE A 249 -0.36 -5.53 4.65
C ILE A 249 -0.07 -7.03 4.76
N PRO A 250 0.16 -7.59 5.96
CA PRO A 250 0.38 -9.01 6.13
C PRO A 250 -0.79 -9.85 5.60
N ILE A 251 -0.50 -10.96 4.93
CA ILE A 251 -1.58 -11.80 4.35
C ILE A 251 -2.48 -12.39 5.44
N ASN A 252 -1.97 -12.62 6.65
CA ASN A 252 -2.76 -13.16 7.74
C ASN A 252 -3.80 -12.14 8.26
N THR A 253 -3.52 -10.84 8.18
CA THR A 253 -4.53 -9.80 8.44
C THR A 253 -5.71 -9.94 7.48
N ALA A 254 -5.45 -10.11 6.18
CA ALA A 254 -6.51 -10.34 5.20
C ALA A 254 -7.25 -11.66 5.45
N LYS A 255 -6.54 -12.76 5.72
CA LYS A 255 -7.14 -14.06 6.02
C LYS A 255 -8.08 -14.03 7.22
N ALA A 256 -7.74 -13.26 8.26
CA ALA A 256 -8.55 -13.14 9.47
C ALA A 256 -9.94 -12.55 9.19
N VAL A 257 -10.04 -11.62 8.23
CA VAL A 257 -11.28 -10.90 7.90
C VAL A 257 -11.97 -11.40 6.62
N LEU A 258 -11.30 -12.24 5.83
CA LEU A 258 -11.76 -12.64 4.50
C LEU A 258 -13.15 -13.27 4.51
N ASN A 259 -13.44 -14.15 5.49
CA ASN A 259 -14.75 -14.79 5.61
C ASN A 259 -15.87 -13.77 5.85
N ASP A 260 -15.65 -12.80 6.73
CA ASP A 260 -16.63 -11.74 7.00
C ASP A 260 -16.83 -10.86 5.75
N LEU A 261 -15.76 -10.50 5.04
CA LEU A 261 -15.85 -9.74 3.80
C LEU A 261 -16.65 -10.47 2.73
N MET A 262 -16.42 -11.78 2.56
CA MET A 262 -17.11 -12.57 1.54
C MET A 262 -18.57 -12.87 1.88
N THR A 263 -18.92 -13.02 3.17
CA THR A 263 -20.27 -13.42 3.58
C THR A 263 -21.16 -12.24 3.99
N LEU A 264 -20.58 -11.22 4.60
CA LEU A 264 -21.31 -10.09 5.17
C LEU A 264 -21.04 -8.76 4.44
N GLY A 265 -20.04 -8.73 3.57
CA GLY A 265 -19.58 -7.52 2.88
C GLY A 265 -18.80 -6.53 3.76
N ARG A 266 -18.59 -6.87 5.03
CA ARG A 266 -17.92 -6.02 6.03
C ARG A 266 -17.33 -6.85 7.15
N VAL A 267 -16.40 -6.28 7.90
CA VAL A 267 -15.79 -6.93 9.07
C VAL A 267 -16.60 -6.59 10.31
N ARG A 268 -16.93 -7.61 11.10
CA ARG A 268 -17.58 -7.44 12.42
C ARG A 268 -16.53 -7.06 13.45
N ARG A 269 -16.39 -5.77 13.72
CA ARG A 269 -15.46 -5.28 14.74
C ARG A 269 -16.10 -5.28 16.12
N PRO A 270 -15.38 -5.74 17.15
CA PRO A 270 -15.83 -5.63 18.51
C PRO A 270 -15.85 -4.17 18.95
N THR A 271 -16.78 -3.82 19.83
CA THR A 271 -16.83 -2.51 20.47
C THR A 271 -17.36 -2.60 21.91
N LEU A 272 -16.84 -1.74 22.74
CA LEU A 272 -17.41 -1.50 24.08
C LEU A 272 -18.61 -0.56 24.01
N GLY A 273 -18.71 0.28 22.97
CA GLY A 273 -19.76 1.29 22.86
C GLY A 273 -19.54 2.44 23.83
N VAL A 274 -18.31 2.88 24.00
CA VAL A 274 -17.93 4.03 24.83
C VAL A 274 -17.21 5.09 24.02
N SER A 275 -17.29 6.34 24.46
CA SER A 275 -16.36 7.40 24.09
C SER A 275 -15.51 7.74 25.30
N THR A 276 -14.22 7.90 25.10
CA THR A 276 -13.25 8.07 26.17
C THR A 276 -12.38 9.31 25.96
N ILE A 277 -11.72 9.74 27.01
CA ILE A 277 -10.58 10.67 26.96
C ILE A 277 -9.39 10.02 27.67
N VAL A 278 -8.21 10.30 27.16
CA VAL A 278 -6.95 9.84 27.77
C VAL A 278 -6.69 10.67 29.03
N ILE A 279 -6.40 10.00 30.12
CA ILE A 279 -5.93 10.60 31.37
C ILE A 279 -4.40 10.51 31.38
N SER A 280 -3.74 11.69 31.28
CA SER A 280 -2.28 11.80 31.45
C SER A 280 -1.92 11.80 32.94
N PRO A 281 -0.63 11.54 33.29
CA PRO A 281 -0.16 11.61 34.68
C PRO A 281 -0.47 12.97 35.34
N GLU A 282 -0.30 14.08 34.63
CA GLU A 282 -0.55 15.42 35.14
C GLU A 282 -2.06 15.62 35.45
N LEU A 283 -2.93 15.13 34.54
CA LEU A 283 -4.37 15.21 34.73
C LEU A 283 -4.86 14.27 35.86
N ALA A 284 -4.22 13.12 36.00
CA ALA A 284 -4.49 12.18 37.06
C ALA A 284 -4.21 12.80 38.46
N ASP A 285 -3.05 13.48 38.58
CA ASP A 285 -2.69 14.21 39.82
C ASP A 285 -3.66 15.35 40.11
N GLU A 286 -4.04 16.17 39.11
CA GLU A 286 -4.97 17.27 39.25
C GLU A 286 -6.36 16.79 39.74
N LEU A 287 -6.82 15.66 39.19
CA LEU A 287 -8.11 15.04 39.55
C LEU A 287 -8.02 14.16 40.82
N GLY A 288 -6.80 13.98 41.35
CA GLY A 288 -6.53 13.13 42.52
C GLY A 288 -6.94 11.67 42.28
N LEU A 289 -6.67 11.15 41.10
CA LEU A 289 -6.96 9.77 40.70
C LEU A 289 -5.95 8.80 41.35
N PRO A 290 -6.34 7.53 41.60
CA PRO A 290 -5.44 6.54 42.24
C PRO A 290 -4.48 5.85 41.22
N VAL A 291 -4.36 6.35 40.02
CA VAL A 291 -3.54 5.81 38.92
C VAL A 291 -3.03 6.94 38.05
N ASP A 292 -1.91 6.71 37.35
CA ASP A 292 -1.23 7.74 36.54
C ASP A 292 -1.75 7.83 35.10
N SER A 293 -2.53 6.85 34.63
CA SER A 293 -3.04 6.82 33.26
C SER A 293 -4.26 5.93 33.13
N GLY A 294 -5.04 6.11 32.07
CA GLY A 294 -6.19 5.32 31.72
C GLY A 294 -7.15 6.06 30.80
N LEU A 295 -8.26 5.41 30.48
CA LEU A 295 -9.30 5.96 29.62
C LEU A 295 -10.56 6.29 30.44
N LEU A 296 -10.86 7.57 30.60
CA LEU A 296 -12.08 8.02 31.31
C LEU A 296 -13.26 7.97 30.35
N ILE A 297 -14.30 7.24 30.74
CA ILE A 297 -15.54 7.15 29.95
C ILE A 297 -16.32 8.46 30.08
N ILE A 298 -16.47 9.18 28.97
CA ILE A 298 -17.24 10.42 28.88
C ILE A 298 -18.63 10.19 28.28
N GLN A 299 -18.82 9.12 27.53
CA GLN A 299 -20.13 8.74 26.99
C GLN A 299 -20.25 7.22 26.89
N VAL A 300 -21.43 6.69 27.11
CA VAL A 300 -21.82 5.29 26.92
C VAL A 300 -22.95 5.26 25.89
N THR A 301 -22.83 4.39 24.88
CA THR A 301 -23.88 4.17 23.87
C THR A 301 -25.08 3.48 24.53
N PRO A 302 -26.29 4.09 24.55
CA PRO A 302 -27.47 3.46 25.14
C PRO A 302 -27.76 2.10 24.47
N GLY A 303 -27.96 1.06 25.30
CA GLY A 303 -28.18 -0.32 24.87
C GLY A 303 -26.92 -1.01 24.29
N GLY A 304 -25.75 -0.35 24.31
CA GLY A 304 -24.46 -0.93 23.90
C GLY A 304 -23.88 -1.83 24.99
N SER A 305 -22.73 -2.45 24.68
CA SER A 305 -22.04 -3.42 25.55
C SER A 305 -21.70 -2.85 26.92
N ALA A 306 -21.13 -1.66 26.95
CA ALA A 306 -20.79 -0.96 28.20
C ALA A 306 -22.02 -0.63 29.05
N ASP A 307 -23.09 -0.18 28.40
CA ASP A 307 -24.37 0.13 29.09
C ASP A 307 -25.00 -1.13 29.73
N GLN A 308 -25.06 -2.21 28.96
CA GLN A 308 -25.56 -3.50 29.42
C GLN A 308 -24.72 -4.09 30.57
N ALA A 309 -23.40 -3.86 30.53
CA ALA A 309 -22.48 -4.30 31.58
C ALA A 309 -22.49 -3.34 32.83
N GLY A 310 -23.22 -2.23 32.78
CA GLY A 310 -23.28 -1.27 33.86
C GLY A 310 -22.04 -0.40 34.01
N LEU A 311 -21.34 -0.12 32.93
CA LEU A 311 -20.31 0.92 32.87
C LEU A 311 -20.99 2.30 32.80
N HIS A 312 -20.40 3.29 33.46
CA HIS A 312 -21.01 4.60 33.63
C HIS A 312 -20.18 5.68 32.92
N ALA A 313 -20.88 6.54 32.19
CA ALA A 313 -20.33 7.82 31.75
C ALA A 313 -20.33 8.82 32.92
N GLY A 314 -19.49 9.85 32.75
CA GLY A 314 -19.48 10.98 33.67
C GLY A 314 -20.78 11.79 33.61
N ASN A 315 -21.04 12.55 34.69
CA ASN A 315 -22.20 13.42 34.81
C ASN A 315 -21.87 14.87 35.24
N GLN A 316 -20.59 15.17 35.47
CA GLN A 316 -20.11 16.48 35.89
C GLN A 316 -19.44 17.19 34.70
N ARG A 317 -19.98 18.31 34.25
CA ARG A 317 -19.35 19.13 33.21
C ARG A 317 -18.10 19.80 33.74
N ALA A 318 -17.03 19.68 33.06
CA ALA A 318 -15.75 20.36 33.28
C ALA A 318 -15.18 20.87 31.94
N TYR A 319 -14.15 21.68 32.02
CA TYR A 319 -13.45 22.19 30.83
C TYR A 319 -11.97 21.83 30.88
N LEU A 320 -11.49 21.16 29.87
CA LEU A 320 -10.06 20.94 29.62
C LEU A 320 -9.61 21.93 28.54
N GLY A 321 -9.01 23.04 28.96
CA GLY A 321 -8.80 24.17 28.07
C GLY A 321 -10.12 24.74 27.55
N ASN A 322 -10.32 24.77 26.23
CA ASN A 322 -11.58 25.20 25.58
C ASN A 322 -12.55 24.05 25.27
N THR A 323 -12.21 22.82 25.62
CA THR A 323 -13.05 21.63 25.32
C THR A 323 -13.90 21.27 26.54
N ALA A 324 -15.22 21.23 26.38
CA ALA A 324 -16.12 20.72 27.41
C ALA A 324 -15.99 19.20 27.50
N ILE A 325 -15.72 18.68 28.69
CA ILE A 325 -15.63 17.25 28.99
C ILE A 325 -16.59 16.88 30.09
N THR A 326 -16.86 15.59 30.26
CA THR A 326 -17.71 15.09 31.32
C THR A 326 -16.89 14.22 32.28
N LEU A 327 -16.74 14.64 33.53
CA LEU A 327 -16.03 13.94 34.60
C LEU A 327 -16.97 13.07 35.43
N GLY A 328 -16.39 12.17 36.23
CA GLY A 328 -17.14 11.29 37.17
C GLY A 328 -17.58 9.97 36.56
N GLY A 329 -17.15 9.67 35.35
CA GLY A 329 -17.31 8.35 34.70
C GLY A 329 -16.33 7.31 35.22
N ASP A 330 -16.49 6.09 34.80
CA ASP A 330 -15.53 5.00 35.05
C ASP A 330 -14.23 5.25 34.33
N LEU A 331 -13.11 4.99 35.01
CA LEU A 331 -11.78 5.06 34.44
C LEU A 331 -11.29 3.65 34.11
N ILE A 332 -11.20 3.31 32.84
CA ILE A 332 -10.64 2.03 32.37
C ILE A 332 -9.13 2.06 32.52
N VAL A 333 -8.56 1.04 33.16
CA VAL A 333 -7.11 0.93 33.40
C VAL A 333 -6.51 -0.38 32.93
N ALA A 334 -7.33 -1.42 32.69
CA ALA A 334 -6.89 -2.68 32.11
C ALA A 334 -8.06 -3.43 31.45
N ILE A 335 -7.73 -4.25 30.45
CA ILE A 335 -8.62 -5.22 29.81
C ILE A 335 -7.89 -6.57 29.82
N ASP A 336 -8.55 -7.63 30.33
CA ASP A 336 -7.98 -8.98 30.52
C ASP A 336 -6.59 -8.96 31.18
N ASP A 337 -6.49 -8.17 32.25
CA ASP A 337 -5.27 -7.92 33.04
C ASP A 337 -4.12 -7.19 32.31
N GLN A 338 -4.33 -6.79 31.06
CA GLN A 338 -3.37 -5.97 30.30
C GLN A 338 -3.69 -4.49 30.53
N LYS A 339 -2.66 -3.69 30.84
CA LYS A 339 -2.81 -2.26 31.11
C LYS A 339 -3.27 -1.51 29.85
N VAL A 340 -4.24 -0.60 30.04
CA VAL A 340 -4.73 0.32 29.01
C VAL A 340 -4.45 1.74 29.47
N GLY A 341 -3.55 2.44 28.79
CA GLY A 341 -3.17 3.81 29.10
C GLY A 341 -3.73 4.83 28.12
N ASP A 342 -3.97 4.44 26.88
CA ASP A 342 -4.44 5.30 25.80
C ASP A 342 -5.41 4.59 24.83
N GLU A 343 -5.85 5.33 23.79
CA GLU A 343 -6.77 4.78 22.78
C GLU A 343 -6.13 3.73 21.89
N GLU A 344 -4.81 3.78 21.70
CA GLU A 344 -4.06 2.81 20.89
C GLU A 344 -4.01 1.44 21.59
N ASP A 345 -3.76 1.44 22.90
CA ASP A 345 -3.85 0.23 23.74
C ASP A 345 -5.26 -0.39 23.65
N LEU A 346 -6.32 0.44 23.76
CA LEU A 346 -7.71 -0.03 23.65
C LEU A 346 -7.97 -0.63 22.26
N ALA A 347 -7.54 0.03 21.19
CA ALA A 347 -7.74 -0.44 19.83
C ALA A 347 -7.00 -1.77 19.61
N GLN A 348 -5.76 -1.90 20.07
CA GLN A 348 -4.98 -3.13 19.98
C GLN A 348 -5.65 -4.28 20.74
N MET A 349 -6.19 -4.01 21.93
CA MET A 349 -6.93 -5.02 22.69
C MET A 349 -8.19 -5.47 21.95
N MET A 350 -8.95 -4.50 21.40
CA MET A 350 -10.17 -4.83 20.66
C MET A 350 -9.87 -5.65 19.40
N ASN A 351 -8.75 -5.44 18.73
CA ASN A 351 -8.36 -6.21 17.54
C ASN A 351 -8.08 -7.69 17.84
N ASN A 352 -7.74 -8.03 19.08
CA ASN A 352 -7.50 -9.41 19.52
C ASN A 352 -8.80 -10.18 19.85
N HIS A 353 -9.95 -9.50 19.86
CA HIS A 353 -11.26 -10.05 20.22
C HIS A 353 -12.24 -10.02 19.04
N ARG A 354 -13.36 -10.69 19.21
CA ARG A 354 -14.50 -10.69 18.27
C ARG A 354 -15.74 -10.14 18.92
N ALA A 355 -16.66 -9.62 18.12
CA ALA A 355 -18.00 -9.30 18.62
C ALA A 355 -18.67 -10.56 19.21
N GLY A 356 -19.17 -10.46 20.43
CA GLY A 356 -19.71 -11.56 21.22
C GLY A 356 -18.75 -12.14 22.28
N ASP A 357 -17.44 -11.85 22.19
CA ASP A 357 -16.49 -12.27 23.22
C ASP A 357 -16.77 -11.51 24.52
N THR A 358 -16.45 -12.15 25.66
CA THR A 358 -16.57 -11.54 26.98
C THR A 358 -15.19 -11.19 27.48
N VAL A 359 -14.96 -9.91 27.79
CA VAL A 359 -13.70 -9.38 28.33
C VAL A 359 -13.89 -8.91 29.77
N LYS A 360 -12.84 -9.01 30.56
CA LYS A 360 -12.78 -8.47 31.92
C LYS A 360 -12.17 -7.06 31.86
N ILE A 361 -12.97 -6.04 32.19
CA ILE A 361 -12.51 -4.66 32.23
C ILE A 361 -12.27 -4.25 33.69
N THR A 362 -11.04 -3.88 34.00
CA THR A 362 -10.69 -3.29 35.29
C THR A 362 -10.87 -1.79 35.24
N ILE A 363 -11.73 -1.27 36.10
CA ILE A 363 -12.05 0.16 36.20
C ILE A 363 -11.83 0.72 37.60
N TYR A 364 -11.71 2.05 37.67
CA TYR A 364 -11.92 2.78 38.88
C TYR A 364 -13.25 3.54 38.80
N ARG A 365 -14.14 3.28 39.78
CA ARG A 365 -15.42 4.00 40.01
C ARG A 365 -15.39 4.62 41.39
N ASN A 366 -15.54 5.93 41.50
CA ASN A 366 -15.44 6.66 42.77
C ASN A 366 -14.16 6.29 43.57
N LYS A 367 -13.00 6.24 42.84
CA LYS A 367 -11.67 5.86 43.36
C LYS A 367 -11.56 4.43 43.90
N LYS A 368 -12.55 3.57 43.70
CA LYS A 368 -12.52 2.14 44.07
C LYS A 368 -12.27 1.30 42.82
N LYS A 369 -11.28 0.43 42.91
CA LYS A 369 -10.97 -0.54 41.87
C LYS A 369 -12.03 -1.65 41.84
N MET A 370 -12.49 -2.03 40.65
CA MET A 370 -13.39 -3.15 40.43
C MET A 370 -13.23 -3.73 39.02
N ASP A 371 -13.63 -4.98 38.86
CA ASP A 371 -13.65 -5.66 37.58
C ASP A 371 -15.09 -5.78 37.09
N VAL A 372 -15.30 -5.55 35.80
CA VAL A 372 -16.60 -5.65 35.13
C VAL A 372 -16.46 -6.57 33.95
N SER A 373 -17.30 -7.61 33.83
CA SER A 373 -17.37 -8.46 32.67
C SER A 373 -18.25 -7.82 31.59
N VAL A 374 -17.73 -7.62 30.42
CA VAL A 374 -18.42 -6.98 29.29
C VAL A 374 -18.45 -7.91 28.09
N SER A 375 -19.63 -8.22 27.57
CA SER A 375 -19.79 -8.88 26.29
C SER A 375 -19.68 -7.86 25.18
N LEU A 376 -18.67 -8.00 24.32
CA LEU A 376 -18.36 -7.06 23.24
C LEU A 376 -19.47 -7.05 22.18
N GLY A 377 -19.98 -5.89 21.87
CA GLY A 377 -20.92 -5.68 20.79
C GLY A 377 -20.23 -5.59 19.43
N GLU A 378 -21.03 -5.42 18.39
CA GLU A 378 -20.55 -5.11 17.06
C GLU A 378 -20.56 -3.59 16.83
N ALA A 379 -19.42 -3.05 16.37
CA ALA A 379 -19.33 -1.64 16.04
C ALA A 379 -20.28 -1.31 14.86
N ARG A 380 -21.14 -0.32 15.03
CA ARG A 380 -21.95 0.20 13.91
C ARG A 380 -21.02 0.93 12.96
N GLN A 381 -20.96 0.50 11.71
CA GLN A 381 -20.32 1.32 10.67
C GLN A 381 -21.13 2.60 10.52
N GLN A 382 -20.46 3.75 10.61
CA GLN A 382 -21.03 5.00 10.11
C GLN A 382 -21.10 4.88 8.59
N VAL A 383 -22.30 4.88 8.06
CA VAL A 383 -22.62 4.90 6.61
C VAL A 383 -22.36 6.29 6.07
#